data_d021edbfa78a8f9442993b616dbeaab4
#
_entry.id   d021edbfa78a8f9442993b616dbeaab4
#
_cell.length_a   1.000
_cell.length_b   1.000
_cell.length_c   1.000
_cell.angle_alpha   90.00
_cell.angle_beta   90.00
_cell.angle_gamma   90.00
#
_symmetry.space_group_name_H-M   'P 1'
#
loop_
_entity.id
_entity.type
_entity.pdbx_description
1 polymer ?
#
loop_
_entity_poly.entity_id
_entity_poly.type
_entity_poly.pdbx_seq_one_letter_code
_entity_poly.pdbx_strand_id
1 'polypeptide(L)'
;MNLPPFVIFQDPSLEDMTIQYPITMDELTQIVGVGQGKAQKFGQPFLDLIKEYVEENEITRPNDMVIKSSVNRSALKISIIQNIDRKIPLEDIAHSKNMGFDELLTEIESIVASGTRLDINYYIEENIDEYHQEDIMEYFREADSDTVEDALDALGVNDYEEEEVRLMRIKFFSEVGN
;
A
#
# COMPACT_ATOMS: atom_id res chain seq x y z
N MET A 1 -44.84 7.08 -15.13
CA MET A 1 -45.09 5.64 -15.13
C MET A 1 -45.29 5.22 -13.68
N ASN A 2 -46.48 4.74 -13.29
CA ASN A 2 -46.70 4.18 -11.94
C ASN A 2 -46.18 2.73 -11.92
N LEU A 3 -44.88 2.56 -11.80
CA LEU A 3 -44.31 1.25 -11.57
C LEU A 3 -44.18 1.02 -10.05
N PRO A 4 -44.50 -0.18 -9.54
CA PRO A 4 -44.26 -0.51 -8.16
C PRO A 4 -42.73 -0.39 -7.84
N PRO A 5 -42.35 0.07 -6.64
CA PRO A 5 -40.91 0.30 -6.26
C PRO A 5 -40.03 -0.93 -6.47
N PHE A 6 -40.53 -2.13 -6.16
CA PHE A 6 -39.77 -3.38 -6.30
C PHE A 6 -39.44 -3.78 -7.74
N VAL A 7 -40.10 -3.16 -8.74
CA VAL A 7 -39.80 -3.36 -10.16
C VAL A 7 -38.57 -2.54 -10.57
N ILE A 8 -38.31 -1.43 -9.87
CA ILE A 8 -37.17 -0.56 -10.11
C ILE A 8 -35.95 -1.19 -9.46
N PHE A 9 -35.87 -1.19 -8.14
CA PHE A 9 -34.83 -1.85 -7.38
C PHE A 9 -35.44 -2.66 -6.24
N GLN A 10 -34.90 -3.85 -6.00
CA GLN A 10 -35.33 -4.73 -4.92
C GLN A 10 -34.59 -4.37 -3.62
N ASP A 11 -35.11 -4.82 -2.48
CA ASP A 11 -34.55 -4.55 -1.16
C ASP A 11 -33.02 -4.83 -1.07
N PRO A 12 -32.49 -5.98 -1.56
CA PRO A 12 -31.03 -6.22 -1.54
C PRO A 12 -30.21 -5.19 -2.32
N SER A 13 -30.78 -4.64 -3.42
CA SER A 13 -30.10 -3.58 -4.19
C SER A 13 -30.08 -2.27 -3.41
N LEU A 14 -31.17 -1.93 -2.74
CA LEU A 14 -31.27 -0.71 -1.92
C LEU A 14 -30.35 -0.81 -0.69
N GLU A 15 -30.32 -1.96 -0.04
CA GLU A 15 -29.40 -2.21 1.08
C GLU A 15 -27.92 -2.05 0.65
N ASP A 16 -27.53 -2.64 -0.48
CA ASP A 16 -26.17 -2.52 -0.99
C ASP A 16 -25.84 -1.07 -1.37
N MET A 17 -26.77 -0.30 -1.94
CA MET A 17 -26.61 1.13 -2.20
C MET A 17 -26.33 1.93 -0.92
N THR A 18 -26.92 1.56 0.24
CA THR A 18 -26.68 2.24 1.52
C THR A 18 -25.31 1.91 2.13
N ILE A 19 -24.65 0.88 1.66
CA ILE A 19 -23.32 0.47 2.09
C ILE A 19 -22.25 1.04 1.14
N GLN A 20 -22.47 0.92 -0.16
CA GLN A 20 -21.49 1.28 -1.19
C GLN A 20 -21.52 2.77 -1.58
N TYR A 21 -22.65 3.43 -1.37
CA TYR A 21 -22.88 4.82 -1.79
C TYR A 21 -22.45 5.11 -3.23
N PRO A 22 -23.04 4.46 -4.25
CA PRO A 22 -22.67 4.71 -5.64
C PRO A 22 -23.06 6.13 -6.07
N ILE A 23 -22.11 6.88 -6.66
CA ILE A 23 -22.36 8.24 -7.17
C ILE A 23 -22.10 8.35 -8.68
N THR A 24 -21.67 7.26 -9.30
CA THR A 24 -21.48 7.17 -10.75
C THR A 24 -22.28 6.00 -11.33
N MET A 25 -22.56 6.08 -12.63
CA MET A 25 -23.30 5.02 -13.33
C MET A 25 -22.57 3.67 -13.29
N ASP A 26 -21.24 3.71 -13.39
CA ASP A 26 -20.38 2.50 -13.34
C ASP A 26 -20.45 1.86 -11.95
N GLU A 27 -20.35 2.64 -10.88
CA GLU A 27 -20.52 2.15 -9.51
C GLU A 27 -21.90 1.56 -9.28
N LEU A 28 -22.95 2.18 -9.82
CA LEU A 28 -24.31 1.68 -9.70
C LEU A 28 -24.50 0.31 -10.37
N THR A 29 -23.80 0.05 -11.45
CA THR A 29 -23.83 -1.28 -12.11
C THR A 29 -23.13 -2.38 -11.32
N GLN A 30 -22.30 -2.03 -10.32
CA GLN A 30 -21.65 -2.98 -9.41
C GLN A 30 -22.57 -3.39 -8.23
N ILE A 31 -23.65 -2.65 -8.01
CA ILE A 31 -24.62 -2.94 -6.96
C ILE A 31 -25.33 -4.26 -7.24
N VAL A 32 -25.52 -5.05 -6.20
CA VAL A 32 -26.21 -6.36 -6.28
C VAL A 32 -27.58 -6.21 -6.92
N GLY A 33 -27.85 -6.97 -7.98
CA GLY A 33 -29.16 -6.97 -8.68
C GLY A 33 -29.42 -5.75 -9.58
N VAL A 34 -28.43 -4.87 -9.77
CA VAL A 34 -28.51 -3.72 -10.67
C VAL A 34 -27.74 -3.99 -11.97
N GLY A 35 -28.45 -4.43 -13.00
CA GLY A 35 -27.88 -4.58 -14.33
C GLY A 35 -27.83 -3.25 -15.10
N GLN A 36 -26.97 -3.19 -16.14
CA GLN A 36 -26.73 -1.99 -16.94
C GLN A 36 -28.02 -1.35 -17.48
N GLY A 37 -29.01 -2.15 -17.93
CA GLY A 37 -30.28 -1.65 -18.43
C GLY A 37 -31.13 -0.97 -17.34
N LYS A 38 -31.13 -1.47 -16.11
CA LYS A 38 -31.84 -0.85 -14.98
C LYS A 38 -31.12 0.42 -14.53
N ALA A 39 -29.79 0.39 -14.45
CA ALA A 39 -28.98 1.54 -14.10
C ALA A 39 -29.23 2.71 -15.08
N GLN A 40 -29.17 2.46 -16.35
CA GLN A 40 -29.40 3.50 -17.37
C GLN A 40 -30.84 4.06 -17.34
N LYS A 41 -31.85 3.21 -17.08
CA LYS A 41 -33.23 3.61 -17.13
C LYS A 41 -33.73 4.33 -15.89
N PHE A 42 -33.25 3.93 -14.72
CA PHE A 42 -33.76 4.36 -13.43
C PHE A 42 -32.74 4.93 -12.48
N GLY A 43 -31.43 4.81 -12.81
CA GLY A 43 -30.35 5.06 -11.88
C GLY A 43 -30.10 6.54 -11.55
N GLN A 44 -30.29 7.44 -12.49
CA GLN A 44 -29.91 8.85 -12.32
C GLN A 44 -30.50 9.51 -11.06
N PRO A 45 -31.82 9.40 -10.77
CA PRO A 45 -32.39 10.01 -9.58
C PRO A 45 -31.79 9.46 -8.26
N PHE A 46 -31.38 8.18 -8.24
CA PHE A 46 -30.74 7.56 -7.09
C PHE A 46 -29.29 8.06 -6.92
N LEU A 47 -28.57 8.19 -8.03
CA LEU A 47 -27.21 8.74 -8.01
C LEU A 47 -27.20 10.18 -7.52
N ASP A 48 -28.13 11.01 -8.00
CA ASP A 48 -28.25 12.41 -7.58
C ASP A 48 -28.53 12.51 -6.07
N LEU A 49 -29.49 11.70 -5.56
CA LEU A 49 -29.82 11.65 -4.14
C LEU A 49 -28.66 11.16 -3.27
N ILE A 50 -28.01 10.07 -3.68
CA ILE A 50 -26.88 9.49 -2.94
C ILE A 50 -25.71 10.47 -2.92
N LYS A 51 -25.42 11.14 -4.04
CA LYS A 51 -24.36 12.13 -4.14
C LYS A 51 -24.60 13.32 -3.21
N GLU A 52 -25.79 13.88 -3.21
CA GLU A 52 -26.20 14.95 -2.30
C GLU A 52 -26.03 14.50 -0.83
N TYR A 53 -26.51 13.32 -0.49
CA TYR A 53 -26.38 12.76 0.87
C TYR A 53 -24.93 12.54 1.31
N VAL A 54 -24.08 12.04 0.42
CA VAL A 54 -22.65 11.83 0.67
C VAL A 54 -21.93 13.17 0.89
N GLU A 55 -22.24 14.18 0.07
CA GLU A 55 -21.65 15.53 0.18
C GLU A 55 -22.12 16.25 1.47
N GLU A 56 -23.42 16.21 1.78
CA GLU A 56 -23.97 16.87 2.98
C GLU A 56 -23.46 16.25 4.30
N ASN A 57 -23.24 14.95 4.33
CA ASN A 57 -22.84 14.22 5.53
C ASN A 57 -21.32 13.92 5.58
N GLU A 58 -20.55 14.43 4.63
CA GLU A 58 -19.09 14.21 4.52
C GLU A 58 -18.71 12.73 4.60
N ILE A 59 -19.51 11.85 3.96
CA ILE A 59 -19.31 10.40 4.01
C ILE A 59 -18.09 9.98 3.19
N THR A 60 -17.15 9.29 3.83
CA THR A 60 -16.05 8.61 3.12
C THR A 60 -16.56 7.25 2.62
N ARG A 61 -16.73 7.11 1.32
CA ARG A 61 -17.27 5.90 0.69
C ARG A 61 -16.22 4.78 0.61
N PRO A 62 -16.64 3.50 0.59
CA PRO A 62 -15.70 2.38 0.40
C PRO A 62 -14.82 2.55 -0.85
N ASN A 63 -15.39 2.98 -1.97
CA ASN A 63 -14.65 3.24 -3.22
C ASN A 63 -13.63 4.38 -3.11
N ASP A 64 -13.93 5.43 -2.34
CA ASP A 64 -13.00 6.53 -2.09
C ASP A 64 -11.80 6.09 -1.24
N MET A 65 -12.01 5.17 -0.29
CA MET A 65 -10.94 4.59 0.53
C MET A 65 -9.98 3.78 -0.33
N VAL A 66 -10.49 2.94 -1.23
CA VAL A 66 -9.65 2.12 -2.13
C VAL A 66 -8.83 3.00 -3.08
N ILE A 67 -9.44 4.01 -3.68
CA ILE A 67 -8.75 4.93 -4.61
C ILE A 67 -7.73 5.78 -3.86
N LYS A 68 -8.08 6.36 -2.71
CA LYS A 68 -7.16 7.18 -1.90
C LYS A 68 -5.99 6.36 -1.38
N SER A 69 -6.21 5.11 -0.93
CA SER A 69 -5.13 4.27 -0.44
C SER A 69 -4.16 3.85 -1.54
N SER A 70 -4.64 3.51 -2.73
CA SER A 70 -3.77 3.11 -3.85
C SER A 70 -2.99 4.29 -4.44
N VAL A 71 -3.62 5.44 -4.63
CA VAL A 71 -2.95 6.66 -5.13
C VAL A 71 -1.95 7.18 -4.11
N ASN A 72 -2.29 7.20 -2.82
CA ASN A 72 -1.38 7.63 -1.76
C ASN A 72 -0.20 6.67 -1.61
N ARG A 73 -0.41 5.35 -1.66
CA ARG A 73 0.69 4.36 -1.61
C ARG A 73 1.64 4.51 -2.80
N SER A 74 1.12 4.68 -4.02
CA SER A 74 1.97 4.87 -5.19
C SER A 74 2.76 6.19 -5.11
N ALA A 75 2.14 7.27 -4.67
CA ALA A 75 2.81 8.56 -4.47
C ALA A 75 3.86 8.48 -3.35
N LEU A 76 3.58 7.77 -2.26
CA LEU A 76 4.50 7.53 -1.17
C LEU A 76 5.73 6.75 -1.67
N LYS A 77 5.53 5.62 -2.36
CA LYS A 77 6.61 4.81 -2.93
C LYS A 77 7.51 5.64 -3.87
N ILE A 78 6.91 6.38 -4.81
CA ILE A 78 7.67 7.25 -5.72
C ILE A 78 8.47 8.30 -4.94
N SER A 79 7.88 8.89 -3.91
CA SER A 79 8.55 9.88 -3.09
C SER A 79 9.70 9.29 -2.28
N ILE A 80 9.57 8.07 -1.73
CA ILE A 80 10.66 7.36 -1.04
C ILE A 80 11.81 7.10 -2.03
N ILE A 81 11.52 6.52 -3.20
CA ILE A 81 12.52 6.25 -4.25
C ILE A 81 13.30 7.53 -4.59
N GLN A 82 12.58 8.62 -4.87
CA GLN A 82 13.21 9.91 -5.23
C GLN A 82 14.10 10.49 -4.12
N ASN A 83 13.76 10.28 -2.85
CA ASN A 83 14.59 10.74 -1.74
C ASN A 83 15.83 9.85 -1.58
N ILE A 84 15.71 8.53 -1.74
CA ILE A 84 16.84 7.60 -1.75
C ILE A 84 17.80 7.92 -2.92
N ASP A 85 17.28 8.18 -4.12
CA ASP A 85 18.11 8.59 -5.28
C ASP A 85 18.89 9.88 -5.03
N ARG A 86 18.36 10.76 -4.16
CA ARG A 86 19.05 12.00 -3.72
C ARG A 86 19.97 11.78 -2.53
N LYS A 87 20.09 10.55 -2.05
CA LYS A 87 20.89 10.16 -0.88
C LYS A 87 20.51 10.91 0.40
N ILE A 88 19.21 11.15 0.59
CA ILE A 88 18.69 11.71 1.83
C ILE A 88 18.76 10.63 2.92
N PRO A 89 19.27 10.95 4.15
CA PRO A 89 19.27 10.02 5.28
C PRO A 89 17.87 9.40 5.51
N LEU A 90 17.84 8.09 5.82
CA LEU A 90 16.55 7.39 5.92
C LEU A 90 15.69 7.94 7.06
N GLU A 91 16.28 8.38 8.17
CA GLU A 91 15.54 9.05 9.27
C GLU A 91 14.87 10.35 8.81
N ASP A 92 15.56 11.13 7.97
CA ASP A 92 15.00 12.36 7.42
C ASP A 92 13.83 12.07 6.46
N ILE A 93 13.93 10.97 5.71
CA ILE A 93 12.83 10.49 4.87
C ILE A 93 11.63 10.10 5.74
N ALA A 94 11.83 9.29 6.79
CA ALA A 94 10.78 8.90 7.73
C ALA A 94 10.12 10.13 8.37
N HIS A 95 10.92 11.05 8.87
CA HIS A 95 10.47 12.31 9.47
C HIS A 95 9.64 13.15 8.49
N SER A 96 10.10 13.29 7.25
CA SER A 96 9.39 14.06 6.20
C SER A 96 8.03 13.47 5.80
N LYS A 97 7.85 12.16 6.03
CA LYS A 97 6.61 11.43 5.77
C LYS A 97 5.75 11.24 7.01
N ASN A 98 6.22 11.73 8.16
CA ASN A 98 5.54 11.60 9.44
C ASN A 98 5.27 10.12 9.82
N MET A 99 6.27 9.26 9.56
CA MET A 99 6.25 7.82 9.84
C MET A 99 7.43 7.41 10.72
N GLY A 100 7.31 6.28 11.40
CA GLY A 100 8.41 5.66 12.15
C GLY A 100 9.47 5.07 11.21
N PHE A 101 10.69 4.85 11.74
CA PHE A 101 11.78 4.27 10.96
C PHE A 101 11.45 2.84 10.52
N ASP A 102 10.90 1.99 11.39
CA ASP A 102 10.42 0.65 11.06
C ASP A 102 9.35 0.63 9.96
N GLU A 103 8.46 1.62 10.00
CA GLU A 103 7.42 1.78 8.99
C GLU A 103 8.03 2.16 7.63
N LEU A 104 9.06 3.01 7.62
CA LEU A 104 9.82 3.33 6.42
C LEU A 104 10.55 2.10 5.87
N LEU A 105 11.23 1.32 6.72
CA LEU A 105 11.91 0.09 6.28
C LEU A 105 10.92 -0.89 5.65
N THR A 106 9.74 -1.06 6.23
CA THR A 106 8.67 -1.91 5.68
C THR A 106 8.22 -1.44 4.29
N GLU A 107 8.08 -0.13 4.07
CA GLU A 107 7.77 0.42 2.75
C GLU A 107 8.91 0.21 1.75
N ILE A 108 10.17 0.38 2.16
CA ILE A 108 11.36 0.13 1.33
C ILE A 108 11.43 -1.36 0.94
N GLU A 109 11.24 -2.28 1.88
CA GLU A 109 11.16 -3.72 1.63
C GLU A 109 10.07 -4.06 0.60
N SER A 110 8.89 -3.46 0.74
CA SER A 110 7.79 -3.62 -0.22
C SER A 110 8.14 -3.09 -1.63
N ILE A 111 8.93 -2.01 -1.71
CA ILE A 111 9.40 -1.44 -2.99
C ILE A 111 10.36 -2.43 -3.66
N VAL A 112 11.34 -2.93 -2.93
CA VAL A 112 12.34 -3.87 -3.45
C VAL A 112 11.71 -5.21 -3.81
N ALA A 113 10.80 -5.73 -3.00
CA ALA A 113 10.03 -6.95 -3.28
C ALA A 113 9.17 -6.84 -4.56
N SER A 114 8.80 -5.62 -4.97
CA SER A 114 8.12 -5.38 -6.25
C SER A 114 9.05 -5.39 -7.47
N GLY A 115 10.35 -5.64 -7.29
CA GLY A 115 11.37 -5.66 -8.34
C GLY A 115 12.02 -4.29 -8.61
N THR A 116 11.82 -3.30 -7.74
CA THR A 116 12.48 -1.99 -7.87
C THR A 116 13.83 -2.03 -7.16
N ARG A 117 14.90 -1.68 -7.86
CA ARG A 117 16.24 -1.55 -7.26
C ARG A 117 16.37 -0.22 -6.53
N LEU A 118 16.93 -0.27 -5.33
CA LEU A 118 17.23 0.90 -4.52
C LEU A 118 18.71 0.89 -4.11
N ASP A 119 19.39 2.01 -4.24
CA ASP A 119 20.76 2.17 -3.75
C ASP A 119 20.76 2.87 -2.40
N ILE A 120 20.82 2.08 -1.33
CA ILE A 120 20.93 2.56 0.05
C ILE A 120 22.35 2.38 0.61
N ASN A 121 23.36 2.11 -0.23
CA ASN A 121 24.72 1.90 0.20
C ASN A 121 25.29 3.09 1.00
N TYR A 122 24.96 4.32 0.60
CA TYR A 122 25.37 5.52 1.31
C TYR A 122 24.98 5.52 2.78
N TYR A 123 23.80 4.96 3.10
CA TYR A 123 23.29 4.86 4.46
C TYR A 123 23.90 3.68 5.20
N ILE A 124 24.03 2.54 4.55
CA ILE A 124 24.64 1.32 5.11
C ILE A 124 26.10 1.57 5.49
N GLU A 125 26.89 2.16 4.59
CA GLU A 125 28.33 2.46 4.82
C GLU A 125 28.55 3.43 6.00
N GLU A 126 27.59 4.29 6.30
CA GLU A 126 27.67 5.25 7.40
C GLU A 126 27.21 4.68 8.75
N ASN A 127 26.29 3.69 8.73
CA ASN A 127 25.57 3.25 9.93
C ASN A 127 25.86 1.79 10.33
N ILE A 128 26.42 0.95 9.45
CA ILE A 128 26.69 -0.47 9.74
C ILE A 128 28.18 -0.75 9.59
N ASP A 129 28.78 -1.40 10.59
CA ASP A 129 30.17 -1.81 10.54
C ASP A 129 30.46 -2.74 9.35
N GLU A 130 31.63 -2.57 8.71
CA GLU A 130 32.00 -3.31 7.51
C GLU A 130 32.00 -4.83 7.73
N TYR A 131 32.38 -5.29 8.92
CA TYR A 131 32.37 -6.70 9.29
C TYR A 131 30.93 -7.24 9.35
N HIS A 132 30.00 -6.50 9.97
CA HIS A 132 28.58 -6.86 9.99
C HIS A 132 27.98 -6.88 8.57
N GLN A 133 28.38 -5.94 7.71
CA GLN A 133 27.92 -5.94 6.32
C GLN A 133 28.36 -7.20 5.57
N GLU A 134 29.61 -7.63 5.74
CA GLU A 134 30.13 -8.83 5.09
C GLU A 134 29.43 -10.09 5.57
N ASP A 135 29.31 -10.28 6.88
CA ASP A 135 28.70 -11.45 7.49
C ASP A 135 27.23 -11.60 7.11
N ILE A 136 26.43 -10.52 7.21
CA ILE A 136 25.02 -10.56 6.88
C ILE A 136 24.82 -10.82 5.38
N MET A 137 25.66 -10.22 4.53
CA MET A 137 25.60 -10.43 3.09
C MET A 137 25.98 -11.87 2.71
N GLU A 138 26.98 -12.47 3.38
CA GLU A 138 27.37 -13.86 3.17
C GLU A 138 26.24 -14.80 3.59
N TYR A 139 25.62 -14.55 4.74
CA TYR A 139 24.44 -15.29 5.18
C TYR A 139 23.35 -15.32 4.11
N PHE A 140 22.91 -14.17 3.58
CA PHE A 140 21.83 -14.14 2.57
C PHE A 140 22.21 -14.77 1.22
N ARG A 141 23.52 -14.91 0.91
CA ARG A 141 23.96 -15.61 -0.30
C ARG A 141 23.89 -17.14 -0.18
N GLU A 142 24.02 -17.67 1.04
CA GLU A 142 24.13 -19.11 1.31
C GLU A 142 22.86 -19.68 1.96
N ALA A 143 22.02 -18.86 2.56
CA ALA A 143 20.84 -19.28 3.29
C ALA A 143 19.71 -19.78 2.37
N ASP A 144 18.98 -20.77 2.85
CA ASP A 144 17.74 -21.25 2.22
C ASP A 144 16.51 -20.37 2.59
N SER A 145 16.65 -19.48 3.59
CA SER A 145 15.63 -18.58 4.09
C SER A 145 16.08 -17.12 3.99
N ASP A 146 15.13 -16.24 3.67
CA ASP A 146 15.36 -14.81 3.57
C ASP A 146 14.71 -14.02 4.72
N THR A 147 14.25 -14.70 5.78
CA THR A 147 13.62 -14.05 6.92
C THR A 147 14.67 -13.40 7.83
N VAL A 148 14.31 -12.28 8.43
CA VAL A 148 15.15 -11.56 9.40
C VAL A 148 15.34 -12.38 10.66
N GLU A 149 14.30 -13.13 11.08
CA GLU A 149 14.33 -13.98 12.26
C GLU A 149 15.37 -15.11 12.11
N ASP A 150 15.35 -15.83 10.99
CA ASP A 150 16.32 -16.90 10.72
C ASP A 150 17.75 -16.36 10.58
N ALA A 151 17.91 -15.16 10.05
CA ALA A 151 19.21 -14.49 9.94
C ALA A 151 19.78 -14.14 11.32
N LEU A 152 18.97 -13.55 12.19
CA LEU A 152 19.37 -13.22 13.56
C LEU A 152 19.69 -14.49 14.38
N ASP A 153 18.91 -15.55 14.22
CA ASP A 153 19.17 -16.82 14.89
C ASP A 153 20.50 -17.46 14.45
N ALA A 154 20.83 -17.35 13.17
CA ALA A 154 22.07 -17.89 12.60
C ALA A 154 23.30 -17.05 12.91
N LEU A 155 23.19 -15.73 12.84
CA LEU A 155 24.30 -14.80 13.07
C LEU A 155 24.56 -14.53 14.57
N GLY A 156 23.52 -14.59 15.39
CA GLY A 156 23.57 -14.35 16.83
C GLY A 156 22.76 -13.10 17.24
N VAL A 157 21.62 -13.33 17.86
CA VAL A 157 20.66 -12.28 18.29
C VAL A 157 21.21 -11.22 19.25
N ASN A 158 22.39 -11.41 19.82
CA ASN A 158 23.01 -10.44 20.72
C ASN A 158 24.12 -9.62 20.04
N ASP A 159 24.58 -10.04 18.87
CA ASP A 159 25.71 -9.46 18.16
C ASP A 159 25.27 -8.58 16.99
N TYR A 160 24.05 -8.79 16.46
CA TYR A 160 23.47 -8.07 15.33
C TYR A 160 22.13 -7.46 15.68
N GLU A 161 21.88 -6.24 15.21
CA GLU A 161 20.59 -5.57 15.38
C GLU A 161 19.62 -5.95 14.24
N GLU A 162 18.35 -6.07 14.56
CA GLU A 162 17.30 -6.38 13.56
C GLU A 162 17.31 -5.39 12.39
N GLU A 163 17.58 -4.12 12.70
CA GLU A 163 17.63 -3.04 11.74
C GLU A 163 18.79 -3.21 10.74
N GLU A 164 19.97 -3.62 11.20
CA GLU A 164 21.13 -3.91 10.33
C GLU A 164 20.80 -5.05 9.36
N VAL A 165 20.20 -6.13 9.86
CA VAL A 165 19.81 -7.29 9.06
C VAL A 165 18.75 -6.90 8.01
N ARG A 166 17.76 -6.06 8.36
CA ARG A 166 16.75 -5.56 7.42
C ARG A 166 17.37 -4.68 6.32
N LEU A 167 18.26 -3.79 6.67
CA LEU A 167 18.97 -2.92 5.71
C LEU A 167 19.83 -3.74 4.74
N MET A 168 20.57 -4.72 5.25
CA MET A 168 21.39 -5.59 4.42
C MET A 168 20.56 -6.51 3.54
N ARG A 169 19.39 -6.98 4.02
CA ARG A 169 18.42 -7.72 3.21
C ARG A 169 17.87 -6.89 2.06
N ILE A 170 17.52 -5.63 2.29
CA ILE A 170 17.12 -4.68 1.24
C ILE A 170 18.21 -4.53 0.19
N LYS A 171 19.46 -4.36 0.62
CA LYS A 171 20.64 -4.28 -0.26
C LYS A 171 20.76 -5.57 -1.09
N PHE A 172 20.72 -6.73 -0.45
CA PHE A 172 20.82 -8.03 -1.11
C PHE A 172 19.77 -8.19 -2.21
N PHE A 173 18.49 -7.93 -1.94
CA PHE A 173 17.45 -8.02 -2.96
C PHE A 173 17.59 -6.98 -4.07
N SER A 174 18.10 -5.80 -3.76
CA SER A 174 18.36 -4.77 -4.76
C SER A 174 19.49 -5.16 -5.71
N GLU A 175 20.50 -5.91 -5.24
CA GLU A 175 21.65 -6.34 -6.03
C GLU A 175 21.40 -7.65 -6.80
N VAL A 176 20.75 -8.63 -6.16
CA VAL A 176 20.67 -10.01 -6.64
C VAL A 176 19.27 -10.37 -7.16
N GLY A 177 18.24 -9.72 -6.68
CA GLY A 177 16.82 -10.06 -6.93
C GLY A 177 16.26 -9.66 -8.30
N ASN A 178 17.08 -9.26 -9.28
CA ASN A 178 16.65 -8.85 -10.62
C ASN A 178 17.52 -9.42 -11.71
#